data_72f8b9e22a70be05032bc799080c2d4e
#
_entry.id   72f8b9e22a70be05032bc799080c2d4e
#
_cell.length_a   1.000
_cell.length_b   1.000
_cell.length_c   1.000
_cell.angle_alpha   90.00
_cell.angle_beta   90.00
_cell.angle_gamma   90.00
#
_symmetry.space_group_name_H-M   'P 1'
#
loop_
_entity.id
_entity.type
_entity.pdbx_description
1 polymer ?
#
loop_
_entity_poly.entity_id
_entity_poly.type
_entity_poly.pdbx_seq_one_letter_code
_entity_poly.pdbx_strand_id
1 'polypeptide(L)'
;MTYKEARVYLDEMSKYGSVLGLNTIRGLLHELGDPQDDLKFIHIAGTNGKGSVLAYTSAILSEAGCRTGRYVSPTVMSYLEKIQVDGTWISESDFAHSVEKIKEAIASLKAKGEIGRAHV
;
A
#
# COMPACT_ATOMS: atom_id res chain seq x y z
N MET A 1 -7.50 15.40 4.35
CA MET A 1 -7.73 14.81 3.01
C MET A 1 -8.91 13.87 3.05
N THR A 2 -9.82 13.98 2.11
CA THR A 2 -10.94 13.05 1.97
C THR A 2 -10.51 11.82 1.18
N TYR A 3 -11.32 10.78 1.23
CA TYR A 3 -11.10 9.59 0.40
C TYR A 3 -11.04 9.93 -1.08
N LYS A 4 -11.96 10.79 -1.54
CA LYS A 4 -11.99 11.22 -2.95
C LYS A 4 -10.71 11.95 -3.34
N GLU A 5 -10.25 12.85 -2.49
CA GLU A 5 -9.00 13.57 -2.71
C GLU A 5 -7.80 12.63 -2.73
N ALA A 6 -7.78 11.63 -1.84
CA ALA A 6 -6.73 10.62 -1.83
C ALA A 6 -6.70 9.82 -3.13
N ARG A 7 -7.88 9.41 -3.63
CA ARG A 7 -7.99 8.69 -4.90
C ARG A 7 -7.48 9.54 -6.07
N VAL A 8 -7.86 10.80 -6.12
CA VAL A 8 -7.40 11.72 -7.15
C VAL A 8 -5.87 11.88 -7.08
N TYR A 9 -5.33 12.04 -5.88
CA TYR A 9 -3.88 12.17 -5.70
C TYR A 9 -3.14 10.95 -6.26
N LEU A 10 -3.59 9.74 -5.94
CA LEU A 10 -2.97 8.52 -6.44
C LEU A 10 -3.09 8.39 -7.96
N ASP A 11 -4.23 8.76 -8.53
CA ASP A 11 -4.41 8.73 -9.98
C ASP A 11 -3.46 9.71 -10.68
N GLU A 12 -3.27 10.89 -10.12
CA GLU A 12 -2.31 11.85 -10.64
C GLU A 12 -0.88 11.33 -10.58
N MET A 13 -0.53 10.69 -9.46
CA MET A 13 0.80 10.10 -9.31
C MET A 13 1.06 9.00 -10.34
N SER A 14 0.07 8.19 -10.66
CA SER A 14 0.22 7.11 -11.63
C SER A 14 0.50 7.60 -13.05
N LYS A 15 0.16 8.83 -13.37
CA LYS A 15 0.43 9.42 -14.69
C LYS A 15 1.90 9.69 -14.95
N TYR A 16 2.72 9.74 -13.91
CA TYR A 16 4.16 9.96 -14.05
C TYR A 16 4.92 8.67 -14.37
N GLY A 17 4.22 7.53 -14.45
CA GLY A 17 4.82 6.25 -14.79
C GLY A 17 5.54 5.58 -13.63
N SER A 18 6.22 4.48 -13.96
CA SER A 18 6.97 3.70 -12.98
C SER A 18 8.42 4.14 -12.91
N VAL A 19 8.95 4.20 -11.70
CA VAL A 19 10.37 4.40 -11.45
C VAL A 19 11.03 3.04 -11.37
N LEU A 20 12.08 2.82 -12.17
CA LEU A 20 12.82 1.56 -12.14
C LEU A 20 13.74 1.50 -10.92
N GLY A 21 13.83 0.31 -10.33
CA GLY A 21 14.67 0.05 -9.17
C GLY A 21 13.97 0.33 -7.85
N LEU A 22 14.69 0.10 -6.76
CA LEU A 22 14.13 0.16 -5.42
C LEU A 22 14.56 1.39 -4.61
N ASN A 23 15.45 2.21 -5.13
CA ASN A 23 16.00 3.32 -4.34
C ASN A 23 14.94 4.35 -3.94
N THR A 24 14.03 4.69 -4.85
CA THR A 24 12.98 5.66 -4.57
C THR A 24 12.00 5.14 -3.51
N ILE A 25 11.57 3.88 -3.65
CA ILE A 25 10.63 3.30 -2.67
C ILE A 25 11.31 3.11 -1.31
N ARG A 26 12.58 2.75 -1.27
CA ARG A 26 13.32 2.63 -0.01
C ARG A 26 13.45 3.98 0.69
N GLY A 27 13.72 5.04 -0.07
CA GLY A 27 13.77 6.40 0.47
C GLY A 27 12.43 6.84 1.05
N LEU A 28 11.35 6.56 0.34
CA LEU A 28 9.99 6.87 0.82
C LEU A 28 9.66 6.07 2.09
N LEU A 29 9.94 4.77 2.10
CA LEU A 29 9.70 3.94 3.27
C LEU A 29 10.52 4.41 4.48
N HIS A 30 11.77 4.80 4.27
CA HIS A 30 12.61 5.33 5.33
C HIS A 30 12.02 6.61 5.91
N GLU A 31 11.52 7.50 5.09
CA GLU A 31 10.85 8.72 5.52
C GLU A 31 9.60 8.42 6.35
N LEU A 32 8.93 7.30 6.09
CA LEU A 32 7.77 6.83 6.84
C LEU A 32 8.13 6.03 8.09
N GLY A 33 9.43 5.88 8.40
CA GLY A 33 9.90 5.17 9.60
C GLY A 33 10.17 3.69 9.38
N ASP A 34 10.39 3.25 8.15
CA ASP A 34 10.67 1.86 7.78
C ASP A 34 9.63 0.87 8.33
N PRO A 35 8.34 1.08 8.09
CA PRO A 35 7.30 0.21 8.64
C PRO A 35 7.42 -1.25 8.19
N GLN A 36 8.03 -1.50 7.04
CA GLN A 36 8.22 -2.85 6.51
C GLN A 36 9.16 -3.71 7.36
N ASP A 37 10.06 -3.09 8.14
CA ASP A 37 11.03 -3.84 8.95
C ASP A 37 10.37 -4.52 10.14
N ASP A 38 9.19 -4.05 10.56
CA ASP A 38 8.45 -4.59 11.68
C ASP A 38 7.45 -5.66 11.29
N LEU A 39 7.39 -6.02 10.00
CA LEU A 39 6.39 -6.93 9.47
C LEU A 39 7.03 -8.17 8.86
N LYS A 40 6.28 -9.26 8.90
CA LYS A 40 6.61 -10.49 8.17
C LYS A 40 5.67 -10.61 6.99
N PHE A 41 6.20 -10.97 5.84
CA PHE A 41 5.44 -11.00 4.59
C PHE A 41 5.37 -12.40 4.01
N ILE A 42 4.21 -12.73 3.43
CA ILE A 42 4.00 -13.89 2.58
C ILE A 42 3.56 -13.37 1.23
N HIS A 43 4.36 -13.61 0.20
CA HIS A 43 4.04 -13.18 -1.16
C HIS A 43 3.43 -14.34 -1.93
N ILE A 44 2.21 -14.14 -2.44
CA ILE A 44 1.47 -15.14 -3.20
C ILE A 44 1.37 -14.65 -4.65
N ALA A 45 1.92 -15.44 -5.56
CA ALA A 45 1.93 -15.10 -6.97
C ALA A 45 1.50 -16.32 -7.79
N GLY A 46 1.05 -16.08 -9.01
CA GLY A 46 0.63 -17.13 -9.91
C GLY A 46 -0.48 -16.68 -10.84
N THR A 47 -0.84 -17.52 -11.80
CA THR A 47 -1.89 -17.21 -12.79
C THR A 47 -3.27 -17.60 -12.29
N ASN A 48 -3.37 -18.67 -11.49
CA ASN A 48 -4.64 -19.19 -10.99
C ASN A 48 -4.53 -19.47 -9.48
N GLY A 49 -5.65 -19.33 -8.77
CA GLY A 49 -5.74 -19.74 -7.38
C GLY A 49 -5.12 -18.79 -6.36
N LYS A 50 -4.59 -17.65 -6.77
CA LYS A 50 -3.98 -16.68 -5.84
C LYS A 50 -4.96 -16.23 -4.76
N GLY A 51 -6.16 -15.86 -5.16
CA GLY A 51 -7.18 -15.39 -4.24
C GLY A 51 -7.59 -16.45 -3.23
N SER A 52 -7.72 -17.69 -3.68
CA SER A 52 -8.08 -18.82 -2.79
C SER A 52 -6.97 -19.12 -1.80
N VAL A 53 -5.72 -19.16 -2.25
CA VAL A 53 -4.57 -19.40 -1.37
C VAL A 53 -4.45 -18.26 -0.34
N LEU A 54 -4.64 -17.03 -0.77
CA LEU A 54 -4.61 -15.88 0.13
C LEU A 54 -5.70 -15.97 1.19
N ALA A 55 -6.92 -16.33 0.81
CA ALA A 55 -8.04 -16.46 1.72
C ALA A 55 -7.79 -17.56 2.75
N TYR A 56 -7.33 -18.74 2.33
CA TYR A 56 -7.02 -19.82 3.24
C TYR A 56 -5.86 -19.46 4.18
N THR A 57 -4.79 -18.89 3.66
CA THR A 57 -3.63 -18.47 4.46
C THR A 57 -4.05 -17.44 5.51
N SER A 58 -4.83 -16.43 5.12
CA SER A 58 -5.32 -15.41 6.03
C SER A 58 -6.18 -16.00 7.14
N ALA A 59 -7.07 -16.94 6.78
CA ALA A 59 -7.94 -17.60 7.75
C ALA A 59 -7.14 -18.43 8.75
N ILE A 60 -6.14 -19.17 8.28
CA ILE A 60 -5.28 -19.98 9.15
C ILE A 60 -4.51 -19.11 10.13
N LEU A 61 -3.90 -18.04 9.65
CA LEU A 61 -3.14 -17.11 10.48
C LEU A 61 -4.04 -16.40 11.51
N SER A 62 -5.22 -16.00 11.09
CA SER A 62 -6.20 -15.39 11.98
C SER A 62 -6.65 -16.32 13.08
N GLU A 63 -6.93 -17.58 12.73
CA GLU A 63 -7.30 -18.62 13.68
C GLU A 63 -6.17 -18.94 14.67
N ALA A 64 -4.92 -18.78 14.22
CA ALA A 64 -3.74 -18.95 15.08
C ALA A 64 -3.49 -17.74 15.99
N GLY A 65 -4.33 -16.73 15.94
CA GLY A 65 -4.20 -15.54 16.79
C GLY A 65 -3.31 -14.43 16.21
N CYS A 66 -2.91 -14.53 14.96
CA CYS A 66 -2.10 -13.51 14.32
C CYS A 66 -2.97 -12.35 13.81
N ARG A 67 -2.48 -11.12 13.95
CA ARG A 67 -3.06 -9.99 13.24
C ARG A 67 -2.56 -10.05 11.80
N THR A 68 -3.48 -9.96 10.85
CA THR A 68 -3.15 -10.07 9.43
C THR A 68 -3.55 -8.83 8.68
N GLY A 69 -2.62 -8.33 7.87
CA GLY A 69 -2.95 -7.38 6.82
C GLY A 69 -2.84 -8.08 5.48
N ARG A 70 -3.67 -7.72 4.52
CA ARG A 70 -3.52 -8.26 3.18
C ARG A 70 -3.76 -7.20 2.12
N TYR A 71 -3.02 -7.35 1.03
CA TYR A 71 -3.17 -6.54 -0.17
C TYR A 71 -3.58 -7.46 -1.31
N VAL A 72 -4.65 -7.11 -1.99
CA VAL A 72 -5.18 -7.87 -3.12
C VAL A 72 -5.31 -7.00 -4.36
N SER A 73 -5.03 -7.60 -5.51
CA SER A 73 -5.21 -6.95 -6.81
C SER A 73 -5.38 -8.03 -7.87
N PRO A 74 -6.33 -7.89 -8.78
CA PRO A 74 -7.33 -6.83 -8.89
C PRO A 74 -8.45 -6.95 -7.88
N THR A 75 -9.24 -5.89 -7.74
CA THR A 75 -10.42 -5.88 -6.86
C THR A 75 -11.68 -6.17 -7.67
N VAL A 76 -12.70 -6.69 -6.99
CA VAL A 76 -13.98 -7.04 -7.61
C VAL A 76 -15.09 -6.07 -7.25
N MET A 77 -15.23 -5.77 -5.96
CA MET A 77 -16.37 -4.99 -5.45
C MET A 77 -16.04 -3.53 -5.19
N SER A 78 -14.86 -3.25 -4.68
CA SER A 78 -14.48 -1.90 -4.27
C SER A 78 -12.97 -1.72 -4.29
N TYR A 79 -12.54 -0.50 -4.56
CA TYR A 79 -11.13 -0.15 -4.46
C TYR A 79 -10.57 -0.39 -3.04
N LEU A 80 -11.39 -0.20 -2.02
CA LEU A 80 -11.00 -0.41 -0.63
C LEU A 80 -10.71 -1.88 -0.30
N GLU A 81 -11.20 -2.78 -1.12
CA GLU A 81 -10.92 -4.21 -1.00
C GLU A 81 -9.44 -4.53 -1.11
N LYS A 82 -8.65 -3.66 -1.75
CA LYS A 82 -7.21 -3.85 -1.93
C LYS A 82 -6.46 -4.01 -0.62
N ILE A 83 -6.93 -3.35 0.43
CA ILE A 83 -6.23 -3.32 1.72
C ILE A 83 -7.19 -3.78 2.79
N GLN A 84 -6.82 -4.85 3.48
CA GLN A 84 -7.65 -5.41 4.54
C GLN A 84 -6.79 -5.69 5.78
N VAL A 85 -7.37 -5.47 6.94
CA VAL A 85 -6.76 -5.79 8.22
C VAL A 85 -7.72 -6.68 8.99
N ASP A 86 -7.25 -7.86 9.36
CA ASP A 86 -8.04 -8.87 10.06
C ASP A 86 -9.38 -9.17 9.37
N GLY A 87 -9.35 -9.24 8.04
CA GLY A 87 -10.51 -9.58 7.22
C GLY A 87 -11.47 -8.43 6.94
N THR A 88 -11.17 -7.23 7.41
CA THR A 88 -12.02 -6.05 7.20
C THR A 88 -11.35 -5.09 6.23
N TRP A 89 -12.09 -4.60 5.24
CA TRP A 89 -11.58 -3.60 4.31
C TRP A 89 -11.17 -2.34 5.06
N ILE A 90 -10.09 -1.71 4.59
CA ILE A 90 -9.69 -0.41 5.12
C ILE A 90 -10.85 0.58 4.96
N SER A 91 -11.06 1.44 5.96
CA SER A 91 -12.07 2.48 5.87
C SER A 91 -11.61 3.59 4.93
N GLU A 92 -12.56 4.35 4.41
CA GLU A 92 -12.25 5.53 3.59
C GLU A 92 -11.38 6.52 4.36
N SER A 93 -11.68 6.71 5.63
CA SER A 93 -10.94 7.61 6.53
C SER A 93 -9.49 7.16 6.72
N ASP A 94 -9.28 5.89 7.01
CA ASP A 94 -7.93 5.35 7.22
C ASP A 94 -7.13 5.36 5.93
N PHE A 95 -7.76 5.07 4.80
CA PHE A 95 -7.14 5.15 3.49
C PHE A 95 -6.67 6.59 3.21
N ALA A 96 -7.54 7.57 3.40
CA ALA A 96 -7.22 8.97 3.18
C ALA A 96 -6.09 9.45 4.09
N HIS A 97 -6.12 9.05 5.36
CA HIS A 97 -5.07 9.39 6.31
C HIS A 97 -3.71 8.81 5.90
N SER A 98 -3.70 7.57 5.44
CA SER A 98 -2.48 6.91 4.98
C SER A 98 -1.90 7.59 3.74
N VAL A 99 -2.75 7.94 2.78
CA VAL A 99 -2.31 8.66 1.56
C VAL A 99 -1.77 10.03 1.92
N GLU A 100 -2.37 10.72 2.87
CA GLU A 100 -1.88 12.02 3.32
C GLU A 100 -0.48 11.92 3.92
N LYS A 101 -0.22 10.90 4.72
CA LYS A 101 1.13 10.62 5.24
C LYS A 101 2.14 10.37 4.14
N ILE A 102 1.76 9.62 3.12
CA ILE A 102 2.62 9.36 1.96
C ILE A 102 2.91 10.66 1.21
N LYS A 103 1.90 11.48 1.01
CA LYS A 103 2.05 12.77 0.36
C LYS A 103 3.01 13.68 1.11
N GLU A 104 2.91 13.73 2.42
CA GLU A 104 3.82 14.50 3.27
C GLU A 104 5.26 13.97 3.18
N ALA A 105 5.42 12.65 3.17
CA ALA A 105 6.73 12.02 3.03
C ALA A 105 7.37 12.32 1.66
N ILE A 106 6.58 12.29 0.60
CA ILE A 106 7.04 12.66 -0.74
C ILE A 106 7.50 14.11 -0.77
N ALA A 107 6.72 15.02 -0.18
CA ALA A 107 7.08 16.44 -0.12
C ALA A 107 8.39 16.64 0.65
N SER A 108 8.59 15.91 1.72
CA SER A 108 9.84 15.95 2.51
C SER A 108 11.03 15.48 1.66
N LEU A 109 10.87 14.39 0.93
CA LEU A 109 11.94 13.87 0.07
C LEU A 109 12.28 14.82 -1.08
N LYS A 110 11.27 15.48 -1.67
CA LYS A 110 11.49 16.51 -2.69
C LYS A 110 12.31 17.65 -2.14
N ALA A 111 11.98 18.11 -0.94
CA ALA A 111 12.70 19.21 -0.30
C ALA A 111 14.16 18.85 -0.04
N LYS A 112 14.45 17.57 0.20
CA LYS A 112 15.81 17.05 0.40
C LYS A 112 16.52 16.74 -0.92
N GLY A 113 15.82 16.81 -2.06
CA GLY A 113 16.39 16.48 -3.36
C GLY A 113 16.57 14.99 -3.60
N GLU A 114 15.99 14.13 -2.78
CA GLU A 114 16.15 12.67 -2.87
C GLU A 114 15.25 12.03 -3.92
N ILE A 115 14.18 12.72 -4.35
CA ILE A 115 13.29 12.26 -5.40
C ILE A 115 13.40 13.23 -6.58
N GLY A 116 13.67 12.70 -7.75
CA GLY A 116 13.75 13.48 -8.96
C GLY A 116 12.41 14.05 -9.37
N ARG A 117 12.45 15.20 -10.11
CA ARG A 117 11.23 15.90 -10.53
C ARG A 117 10.33 15.08 -11.45
N ALA A 118 10.92 14.17 -12.21
CA ALA A 118 10.19 13.33 -13.15
C ALA A 118 9.35 12.25 -12.47
N HIS A 119 9.55 12.03 -11.19
CA HIS A 119 8.94 10.91 -10.46
C HIS A 119 7.80 11.34 -9.54
N VAL A 120 7.60 12.63 -9.38
CA VAL A 120 6.59 13.14 -8.43
C VAL A 120 5.94 14.42 -8.91
#